data_3ce092bd1aeca4fc92b54f997290b2c7
#
_entry.id   3ce092bd1aeca4fc92b54f997290b2c7
#
_cell.length_a   1.000
_cell.length_b   1.000
_cell.length_c   1.000
_cell.angle_alpha   90.00
_cell.angle_beta   90.00
_cell.angle_gamma   90.00
#
_symmetry.space_group_name_H-M   'P 1'
#
loop_
_entity.id
_entity.type
_entity.pdbx_description
1 polymer ?
#
loop_
_entity_poly.entity_id
_entity_poly.type
_entity_poly.pdbx_seq_one_letter_code
_entity_poly.pdbx_strand_id
1 'polypeptide(L)'
;MKKLITLCCTLGLVACGGLNKNTISYQMSKYDTQAYYVVAGDGATKKAASDQAFSALQKELQAHTPEAAGTQVLDDVLANAKVEKVWRDKEAQDKHYYALAVLPREKANAVVVPLLNRTDAQLTGLAQQFSTPADPLADLKVAYKMQPLVEHRAALDDLYQFVQADRSSYMPETFAPYKNIFKEKMAAVLVGVEVNGVESETMVTYVIDALNKMGLGVVDASDPDKVVSVQIDTEVDNYSSKKVDGLIWCSSSAAVSLMDAQRDVTFSRFNVQDRAGTTRLNDSVRRSMQGVGRQAAAQISTRLENYLKTK
;
A
#
# COMPACT_ATOMS: atom_id res chain seq x y z
N MET A 1 -12.75 8.75 -25.94
CA MET A 1 -13.56 8.25 -24.82
C MET A 1 -14.34 7.03 -25.29
N LYS A 2 -13.77 5.82 -25.12
CA LYS A 2 -14.44 4.55 -25.43
C LYS A 2 -15.05 4.03 -24.13
N LYS A 3 -16.39 3.97 -24.08
CA LYS A 3 -17.14 3.45 -22.95
C LYS A 3 -16.86 1.95 -22.80
N LEU A 4 -16.23 1.57 -21.69
CA LEU A 4 -16.16 0.18 -21.26
C LEU A 4 -17.58 -0.22 -20.82
N ILE A 5 -18.19 -1.14 -21.55
CA ILE A 5 -19.47 -1.75 -21.17
C ILE A 5 -19.10 -2.86 -20.17
N THR A 6 -19.23 -2.57 -18.88
CA THR A 6 -19.21 -3.56 -17.81
C THR A 6 -20.52 -4.34 -17.89
N LEU A 7 -20.48 -5.54 -18.43
CA LEU A 7 -21.65 -6.44 -18.49
C LEU A 7 -21.83 -7.07 -17.10
N CYS A 8 -22.54 -6.38 -16.20
CA CYS A 8 -23.11 -6.98 -15.01
C CYS A 8 -24.18 -8.00 -15.45
N CYS A 9 -23.94 -9.28 -15.18
CA CYS A 9 -24.96 -10.31 -15.32
C CYS A 9 -26.08 -10.12 -14.29
N THR A 10 -27.05 -9.28 -14.60
CA THR A 10 -28.36 -9.30 -13.93
C THR A 10 -29.17 -10.46 -14.52
N LEU A 11 -29.41 -11.48 -13.72
CA LEU A 11 -30.40 -12.52 -13.95
C LEU A 11 -31.78 -11.88 -14.05
N GLY A 12 -32.31 -11.78 -15.25
CA GLY A 12 -33.63 -11.23 -15.54
C GLY A 12 -34.34 -12.00 -16.63
N LEU A 13 -35.36 -12.77 -16.21
CA LEU A 13 -36.53 -13.22 -16.93
C LEU A 13 -36.37 -14.27 -18.06
N VAL A 14 -36.77 -15.46 -17.68
CA VAL A 14 -37.13 -16.57 -18.57
C VAL A 14 -38.32 -16.16 -19.44
N ALA A 15 -38.07 -15.79 -20.71
CA ALA A 15 -39.09 -15.88 -21.78
C ALA A 15 -38.99 -17.27 -22.37
N CYS A 16 -40.11 -17.99 -22.43
CA CYS A 16 -40.28 -19.29 -23.08
C CYS A 16 -40.10 -19.17 -24.59
N GLY A 17 -38.88 -19.07 -25.06
CA GLY A 17 -38.43 -19.35 -26.41
C GLY A 17 -37.35 -20.38 -26.32
N GLY A 18 -37.36 -21.46 -27.08
CA GLY A 18 -36.40 -22.56 -26.98
C GLY A 18 -34.96 -22.04 -26.94
N LEU A 19 -34.29 -22.27 -25.80
CA LEU A 19 -32.92 -21.80 -25.54
C LEU A 19 -32.01 -22.29 -26.67
N ASN A 20 -31.51 -21.38 -27.49
CA ASN A 20 -30.55 -21.73 -28.52
C ASN A 20 -29.28 -22.32 -27.85
N LYS A 21 -29.10 -23.63 -28.03
CA LYS A 21 -28.00 -24.41 -27.41
C LYS A 21 -26.58 -23.94 -27.85
N ASN A 22 -26.52 -23.04 -28.84
CA ASN A 22 -25.27 -22.48 -29.34
C ASN A 22 -24.90 -21.12 -28.71
N THR A 23 -25.74 -20.55 -27.84
CA THR A 23 -25.42 -19.28 -27.19
C THR A 23 -24.40 -19.46 -26.07
N ILE A 24 -23.57 -18.43 -25.86
CA ILE A 24 -22.59 -18.37 -24.74
C ILE A 24 -23.32 -18.61 -23.41
N SER A 25 -24.42 -17.88 -23.16
CA SER A 25 -25.20 -17.98 -21.91
C SER A 25 -25.67 -19.39 -21.63
N TYR A 26 -26.20 -20.12 -22.67
CA TYR A 26 -26.60 -21.51 -22.51
C TYR A 26 -25.42 -22.43 -22.19
N GLN A 27 -24.26 -22.21 -22.82
CA GLN A 27 -23.09 -23.05 -22.55
C GLN A 27 -22.50 -22.76 -21.16
N MET A 28 -22.47 -21.49 -20.72
CA MET A 28 -22.05 -21.12 -19.36
C MET A 28 -23.01 -21.65 -18.31
N SER A 29 -24.32 -21.69 -18.55
CA SER A 29 -25.32 -22.21 -17.59
C SER A 29 -25.18 -23.70 -17.28
N LYS A 30 -24.35 -24.45 -18.00
CA LYS A 30 -24.01 -25.84 -17.71
C LYS A 30 -23.00 -26.01 -16.58
N TYR A 31 -22.32 -24.94 -16.23
CA TYR A 31 -21.36 -24.94 -15.14
C TYR A 31 -22.01 -24.40 -13.88
N ASP A 32 -21.91 -25.16 -12.81
CA ASP A 32 -22.32 -24.69 -11.51
C ASP A 32 -21.43 -23.51 -11.08
N THR A 33 -22.05 -22.34 -10.90
CA THR A 33 -21.35 -21.12 -10.49
C THR A 33 -20.76 -21.21 -9.08
N GLN A 34 -21.22 -22.14 -8.27
CA GLN A 34 -20.62 -22.43 -6.96
C GLN A 34 -19.30 -23.21 -7.10
N ALA A 35 -19.20 -24.05 -8.11
CA ALA A 35 -18.03 -24.91 -8.32
C ALA A 35 -17.01 -24.33 -9.31
N TYR A 36 -17.46 -23.47 -10.25
CA TYR A 36 -16.63 -23.00 -11.37
C TYR A 36 -16.72 -21.50 -11.57
N TYR A 37 -15.57 -20.91 -11.93
CA TYR A 37 -15.49 -19.59 -12.54
C TYR A 37 -15.30 -19.76 -14.04
N VAL A 38 -16.17 -19.15 -14.85
CA VAL A 38 -16.22 -19.39 -16.30
C VAL A 38 -16.17 -18.06 -17.05
N VAL A 39 -15.28 -17.96 -18.02
CA VAL A 39 -15.14 -16.79 -18.90
C VAL A 39 -15.23 -17.23 -20.35
N ALA A 40 -15.96 -16.46 -21.17
CA ALA A 40 -16.09 -16.70 -22.58
C ALA A 40 -15.09 -15.85 -23.40
N GLY A 41 -14.66 -16.42 -24.52
CA GLY A 41 -13.91 -15.71 -25.56
C GLY A 41 -14.45 -16.07 -26.93
N ASP A 42 -14.15 -15.27 -27.95
CA ASP A 42 -14.56 -15.45 -29.30
C ASP A 42 -13.43 -15.20 -30.30
N GLY A 43 -13.61 -15.62 -31.57
CA GLY A 43 -12.58 -15.40 -32.58
C GLY A 43 -12.89 -16.07 -33.92
N ALA A 44 -12.18 -15.68 -34.98
CA ALA A 44 -12.33 -16.22 -36.31
C ALA A 44 -11.86 -17.68 -36.45
N THR A 45 -11.08 -18.16 -35.49
CA THR A 45 -10.58 -19.55 -35.44
C THR A 45 -10.78 -20.14 -34.05
N LYS A 46 -10.79 -21.48 -33.94
CA LYS A 46 -10.86 -22.17 -32.64
C LYS A 46 -9.75 -21.74 -31.71
N LYS A 47 -8.52 -21.59 -32.22
CA LYS A 47 -7.37 -21.17 -31.46
C LYS A 47 -7.55 -19.74 -30.93
N ALA A 48 -7.94 -18.80 -31.80
CA ALA A 48 -8.16 -17.41 -31.43
C ALA A 48 -9.24 -17.27 -30.34
N ALA A 49 -10.35 -18.01 -30.44
CA ALA A 49 -11.39 -18.02 -29.41
C ALA A 49 -10.87 -18.59 -28.08
N SER A 50 -10.07 -19.68 -28.14
CA SER A 50 -9.46 -20.28 -26.95
C SER A 50 -8.46 -19.33 -26.27
N ASP A 51 -7.58 -18.73 -27.06
CA ASP A 51 -6.55 -17.80 -26.56
C ASP A 51 -7.23 -16.57 -25.95
N GLN A 52 -8.31 -16.07 -26.55
CA GLN A 52 -9.08 -14.95 -26.02
C GLN A 52 -9.80 -15.30 -24.71
N ALA A 53 -10.47 -16.48 -24.63
CA ALA A 53 -11.13 -16.91 -23.41
C ALA A 53 -10.14 -17.02 -22.23
N PHE A 54 -8.97 -17.62 -22.48
CA PHE A 54 -7.93 -17.74 -21.47
C PHE A 54 -7.33 -16.39 -21.08
N SER A 55 -7.05 -15.53 -22.05
CA SER A 55 -6.56 -14.17 -21.81
C SER A 55 -7.57 -13.31 -21.04
N ALA A 56 -8.87 -13.46 -21.30
CA ALA A 56 -9.91 -12.78 -20.56
C ALA A 56 -9.96 -13.24 -19.10
N LEU A 57 -9.88 -14.56 -18.86
CA LEU A 57 -9.80 -15.11 -17.49
C LEU A 57 -8.56 -14.59 -16.76
N GLN A 58 -7.39 -14.63 -17.41
CA GLN A 58 -6.14 -14.10 -16.85
C GLN A 58 -6.26 -12.62 -16.47
N LYS A 59 -6.85 -11.81 -17.36
CA LYS A 59 -7.03 -10.38 -17.14
C LYS A 59 -7.98 -10.08 -15.99
N GLU A 60 -9.05 -10.85 -15.83
CA GLU A 60 -9.97 -10.70 -14.70
C GLU A 60 -9.31 -11.10 -13.38
N LEU A 61 -8.61 -12.24 -13.34
CA LEU A 61 -7.83 -12.63 -12.15
C LEU A 61 -6.76 -11.60 -11.80
N GLN A 62 -6.04 -11.10 -12.80
CA GLN A 62 -5.01 -10.08 -12.60
C GLN A 62 -5.57 -8.76 -12.05
N ALA A 63 -6.77 -8.36 -12.47
CA ALA A 63 -7.45 -7.17 -11.96
C ALA A 63 -7.84 -7.28 -10.48
N HIS A 64 -8.00 -8.51 -9.98
CA HIS A 64 -8.35 -8.83 -8.58
C HIS A 64 -7.19 -9.45 -7.78
N THR A 65 -5.98 -9.46 -8.35
CA THR A 65 -4.76 -9.92 -7.69
C THR A 65 -3.81 -8.72 -7.54
N PRO A 66 -3.84 -8.01 -6.41
CA PRO A 66 -2.92 -6.92 -6.16
C PRO A 66 -1.46 -7.39 -6.27
N GLU A 67 -0.56 -6.47 -6.62
CA GLU A 67 0.88 -6.75 -6.78
C GLU A 67 1.49 -7.40 -5.51
N ALA A 68 1.00 -7.00 -4.34
CA ALA A 68 1.42 -7.55 -3.06
C ALA A 68 1.15 -9.06 -2.89
N ALA A 69 0.21 -9.66 -3.64
CA ALA A 69 -0.02 -11.12 -3.64
C ALA A 69 1.10 -11.90 -4.36
N GLY A 70 1.84 -11.24 -5.25
CA GLY A 70 2.90 -11.84 -6.05
C GLY A 70 2.39 -12.48 -7.36
N THR A 71 3.19 -12.39 -8.42
CA THR A 71 2.85 -12.94 -9.75
C THR A 71 2.75 -14.46 -9.76
N GLN A 72 3.58 -15.13 -8.95
CA GLN A 72 3.59 -16.59 -8.87
C GLN A 72 2.24 -17.17 -8.42
N VAL A 73 1.55 -16.51 -7.48
CA VAL A 73 0.23 -16.95 -7.01
C VAL A 73 -0.79 -16.94 -8.13
N LEU A 74 -0.77 -15.88 -8.95
CA LEU A 74 -1.64 -15.78 -10.12
C LEU A 74 -1.36 -16.90 -11.14
N ASP A 75 -0.09 -17.16 -11.43
CA ASP A 75 0.32 -18.21 -12.36
C ASP A 75 -0.09 -19.60 -11.84
N ASP A 76 0.07 -19.86 -10.55
CA ASP A 76 -0.32 -21.13 -9.91
C ASP A 76 -1.85 -21.33 -9.94
N VAL A 77 -2.64 -20.26 -9.76
CA VAL A 77 -4.09 -20.32 -9.93
C VAL A 77 -4.48 -20.57 -11.38
N LEU A 78 -3.87 -19.83 -12.32
CA LEU A 78 -4.13 -19.96 -13.77
C LEU A 78 -3.73 -21.35 -14.32
N ALA A 79 -2.70 -21.99 -13.76
CA ALA A 79 -2.30 -23.35 -14.13
C ALA A 79 -3.43 -24.39 -13.91
N ASN A 80 -4.43 -24.08 -13.10
CA ASN A 80 -5.59 -24.91 -12.86
C ASN A 80 -6.77 -24.60 -13.80
N ALA A 81 -6.67 -23.57 -14.61
CA ALA A 81 -7.69 -23.21 -15.59
C ALA A 81 -7.54 -24.01 -16.89
N LYS A 82 -8.64 -24.27 -17.58
CA LYS A 82 -8.67 -25.00 -18.85
C LYS A 82 -9.66 -24.36 -19.82
N VAL A 83 -9.35 -24.42 -21.12
CA VAL A 83 -10.35 -24.19 -22.14
C VAL A 83 -11.09 -25.52 -22.37
N GLU A 84 -12.29 -25.62 -21.81
CA GLU A 84 -13.04 -26.89 -21.82
C GLU A 84 -13.95 -27.03 -23.02
N LYS A 85 -14.41 -25.92 -23.61
CA LYS A 85 -15.35 -25.96 -24.70
C LYS A 85 -15.01 -24.95 -25.75
N VAL A 86 -15.05 -25.41 -27.01
CA VAL A 86 -14.93 -24.58 -28.23
C VAL A 86 -16.01 -25.00 -29.20
N TRP A 87 -16.79 -24.05 -29.72
CA TRP A 87 -17.84 -24.35 -30.74
C TRP A 87 -17.91 -23.24 -31.78
N ARG A 88 -18.47 -23.59 -32.93
CA ARG A 88 -18.70 -22.65 -34.02
C ARG A 88 -20.06 -21.97 -33.84
N ASP A 89 -20.11 -20.67 -34.09
CA ASP A 89 -21.35 -19.96 -34.26
C ASP A 89 -21.97 -20.42 -35.61
N LYS A 90 -23.18 -20.96 -35.53
CA LYS A 90 -23.91 -21.45 -36.70
C LYS A 90 -24.74 -20.37 -37.40
N GLU A 91 -24.97 -19.25 -36.70
CA GLU A 91 -25.79 -18.13 -37.19
C GLU A 91 -24.92 -17.03 -37.80
N ALA A 92 -23.60 -17.00 -37.51
CA ALA A 92 -22.69 -16.06 -38.12
C ALA A 92 -22.47 -16.35 -39.61
N GLN A 93 -22.51 -15.31 -40.45
CA GLN A 93 -22.23 -15.41 -41.88
C GLN A 93 -20.79 -15.87 -42.13
N ASP A 94 -19.85 -15.34 -41.37
CA ASP A 94 -18.45 -15.73 -41.40
C ASP A 94 -18.13 -16.83 -40.37
N LYS A 95 -16.97 -17.50 -40.54
CA LYS A 95 -16.49 -18.50 -39.58
C LYS A 95 -16.18 -17.80 -38.29
N HIS A 96 -17.01 -17.99 -37.27
CA HIS A 96 -16.85 -17.45 -35.94
C HIS A 96 -16.94 -18.57 -34.92
N TYR A 97 -16.07 -18.52 -33.89
CA TYR A 97 -15.96 -19.52 -32.83
C TYR A 97 -16.05 -18.86 -31.47
N TYR A 98 -16.63 -19.59 -30.53
CA TYR A 98 -16.65 -19.27 -29.12
C TYR A 98 -15.84 -20.31 -28.31
N ALA A 99 -15.29 -19.90 -27.17
CA ALA A 99 -14.63 -20.78 -26.25
C ALA A 99 -14.99 -20.42 -24.82
N LEU A 100 -14.92 -21.39 -23.90
CA LEU A 100 -15.03 -21.17 -22.46
C LEU A 100 -13.74 -21.57 -21.77
N ALA A 101 -13.13 -20.63 -21.08
CA ALA A 101 -12.10 -20.90 -20.07
C ALA A 101 -12.78 -21.13 -18.73
N VAL A 102 -12.44 -22.23 -18.08
CA VAL A 102 -13.06 -22.71 -16.84
C VAL A 102 -12.00 -22.89 -15.78
N LEU A 103 -12.21 -22.26 -14.63
CA LEU A 103 -11.37 -22.39 -13.42
C LEU A 103 -12.20 -23.07 -12.33
N PRO A 104 -11.87 -24.30 -11.90
CA PRO A 104 -12.47 -24.91 -10.72
C PRO A 104 -12.12 -24.10 -9.47
N ARG A 105 -13.13 -23.60 -8.75
CA ARG A 105 -12.92 -22.79 -7.52
C ARG A 105 -12.19 -23.55 -6.43
N GLU A 106 -12.48 -24.83 -6.26
CA GLU A 106 -11.78 -25.70 -5.30
C GLU A 106 -10.26 -25.74 -5.57
N LYS A 107 -9.86 -25.82 -6.86
CA LYS A 107 -8.44 -25.86 -7.22
C LYS A 107 -7.76 -24.50 -7.02
N ALA A 108 -8.44 -23.41 -7.29
CA ALA A 108 -7.95 -22.07 -6.97
C ALA A 108 -7.77 -21.91 -5.46
N ASN A 109 -8.75 -22.37 -4.66
CA ASN A 109 -8.68 -22.37 -3.20
C ASN A 109 -7.54 -23.23 -2.66
N ALA A 110 -7.26 -24.37 -3.27
CA ALA A 110 -6.14 -25.23 -2.89
C ALA A 110 -4.77 -24.54 -3.06
N VAL A 111 -4.67 -23.50 -3.91
CA VAL A 111 -3.48 -22.64 -4.03
C VAL A 111 -3.51 -21.52 -2.98
N VAL A 112 -4.63 -20.79 -2.86
CA VAL A 112 -4.68 -19.55 -2.08
C VAL A 112 -4.77 -19.80 -0.58
N VAL A 113 -5.57 -20.77 -0.13
CA VAL A 113 -5.82 -21.04 1.31
C VAL A 113 -4.55 -21.40 2.09
N PRO A 114 -3.64 -22.27 1.60
CA PRO A 114 -2.38 -22.52 2.31
C PRO A 114 -1.51 -21.28 2.48
N LEU A 115 -1.53 -20.34 1.53
CA LEU A 115 -0.79 -19.08 1.61
C LEU A 115 -1.40 -18.15 2.66
N LEU A 116 -2.72 -18.03 2.69
CA LEU A 116 -3.45 -17.29 3.72
C LEU A 116 -3.10 -17.82 5.12
N ASN A 117 -3.23 -19.14 5.34
CA ASN A 117 -2.91 -19.78 6.61
C ASN A 117 -1.45 -19.55 7.04
N ARG A 118 -0.51 -19.64 6.10
CA ARG A 118 0.91 -19.38 6.38
C ARG A 118 1.13 -17.93 6.80
N THR A 119 0.52 -16.99 6.10
CA THR A 119 0.65 -15.56 6.41
C THR A 119 0.01 -15.24 7.77
N ASP A 120 -1.16 -15.80 8.09
CA ASP A 120 -1.81 -15.65 9.38
C ASP A 120 -0.94 -16.21 10.53
N ALA A 121 -0.30 -17.37 10.33
CA ALA A 121 0.65 -17.93 11.29
C ALA A 121 1.88 -17.03 11.50
N GLN A 122 2.42 -16.44 10.43
CA GLN A 122 3.53 -15.48 10.52
C GLN A 122 3.14 -14.21 11.28
N LEU A 123 1.96 -13.64 10.99
CA LEU A 123 1.42 -12.48 11.70
C LEU A 123 1.25 -12.76 13.19
N THR A 124 0.68 -13.93 13.53
CA THR A 124 0.51 -14.37 14.91
C THR A 124 1.87 -14.52 15.62
N GLY A 125 2.86 -15.13 14.96
CA GLY A 125 4.20 -15.30 15.52
C GLY A 125 4.94 -13.96 15.74
N LEU A 126 4.72 -12.97 14.87
CA LEU A 126 5.24 -11.62 15.10
C LEU A 126 4.50 -10.89 16.21
N ALA A 127 3.18 -11.03 16.29
CA ALA A 127 2.38 -10.40 17.36
C ALA A 127 2.79 -10.86 18.76
N GLN A 128 3.28 -12.09 18.92
CA GLN A 128 3.83 -12.59 20.18
C GLN A 128 5.13 -11.90 20.60
N GLN A 129 5.78 -11.14 19.71
CA GLN A 129 7.00 -10.39 20.00
C GLN A 129 6.71 -8.98 20.57
N PHE A 130 5.44 -8.57 20.66
CA PHE A 130 5.11 -7.31 21.33
C PHE A 130 5.50 -7.35 22.80
N SER A 131 6.03 -6.24 23.26
CA SER A 131 6.63 -6.11 24.59
C SER A 131 5.60 -6.19 25.73
N THR A 132 5.99 -6.80 26.84
CA THR A 132 5.21 -6.79 28.06
C THR A 132 6.17 -6.51 29.25
N PRO A 133 6.15 -5.32 29.88
CA PRO A 133 5.29 -4.16 29.60
C PRO A 133 5.54 -3.55 28.21
N ALA A 134 4.61 -2.75 27.73
CA ALA A 134 4.67 -2.16 26.39
C ALA A 134 5.90 -1.24 26.23
N ASP A 135 6.66 -1.46 25.14
CA ASP A 135 7.74 -0.60 24.68
C ASP A 135 7.35 -0.08 23.27
N PRO A 136 6.87 1.17 23.14
CA PRO A 136 6.32 1.67 21.88
C PRO A 136 7.29 1.60 20.70
N LEU A 137 8.61 1.84 20.92
CA LEU A 137 9.60 1.74 19.84
C LEU A 137 9.88 0.30 19.44
N ALA A 138 10.01 -0.61 20.39
CA ALA A 138 10.20 -2.03 20.11
C ALA A 138 8.97 -2.60 19.41
N ASP A 139 7.79 -2.27 19.91
CA ASP A 139 6.50 -2.69 19.31
C ASP A 139 6.32 -2.14 17.89
N LEU A 140 6.70 -0.88 17.65
CA LEU A 140 6.63 -0.31 16.31
C LEU A 140 7.59 -1.00 15.34
N LYS A 141 8.80 -1.40 15.80
CA LYS A 141 9.72 -2.22 14.96
C LYS A 141 9.11 -3.57 14.58
N VAL A 142 8.39 -4.21 15.49
CA VAL A 142 7.64 -5.44 15.17
C VAL A 142 6.53 -5.14 14.16
N ALA A 143 5.78 -4.05 14.35
CA ALA A 143 4.71 -3.66 13.44
C ALA A 143 5.24 -3.34 12.01
N TYR A 144 6.43 -2.76 11.87
CA TYR A 144 7.10 -2.58 10.58
C TYR A 144 7.37 -3.91 9.87
N LYS A 145 7.77 -4.96 10.62
CA LYS A 145 7.95 -6.31 10.04
C LYS A 145 6.62 -6.96 9.67
N MET A 146 5.54 -6.61 10.36
CA MET A 146 4.20 -7.12 10.07
C MET A 146 3.56 -6.46 8.84
N GLN A 147 3.86 -5.18 8.56
CA GLN A 147 3.19 -4.40 7.52
C GLN A 147 3.18 -5.11 6.14
N PRO A 148 4.31 -5.57 5.58
CA PRO A 148 4.28 -6.27 4.28
C PRO A 148 3.49 -7.57 4.31
N LEU A 149 3.41 -8.25 5.46
CA LEU A 149 2.58 -9.45 5.62
C LEU A 149 1.09 -9.10 5.70
N VAL A 150 0.73 -7.99 6.33
CA VAL A 150 -0.65 -7.48 6.36
C VAL A 150 -1.11 -7.13 4.94
N GLU A 151 -0.28 -6.43 4.18
CA GLU A 151 -0.55 -6.09 2.78
C GLU A 151 -0.66 -7.34 1.90
N HIS A 152 0.25 -8.29 2.06
CA HIS A 152 0.20 -9.57 1.36
C HIS A 152 -1.05 -10.39 1.71
N ARG A 153 -1.40 -10.46 3.01
CA ARG A 153 -2.60 -11.15 3.49
C ARG A 153 -3.88 -10.53 2.92
N ALA A 154 -3.96 -9.19 2.89
CA ALA A 154 -5.10 -8.49 2.29
C ALA A 154 -5.21 -8.79 0.78
N ALA A 155 -4.09 -8.75 0.06
CA ALA A 155 -4.04 -9.06 -1.37
C ALA A 155 -4.44 -10.51 -1.69
N LEU A 156 -4.04 -11.46 -0.86
CA LEU A 156 -4.48 -12.86 -0.97
C LEU A 156 -5.98 -13.01 -0.68
N ASP A 157 -6.52 -12.23 0.28
CA ASP A 157 -7.94 -12.26 0.59
C ASP A 157 -8.80 -11.67 -0.54
N ASP A 158 -8.33 -10.63 -1.21
CA ASP A 158 -8.99 -10.07 -2.40
C ASP A 158 -9.08 -11.12 -3.53
N LEU A 159 -8.00 -11.85 -3.77
CA LEU A 159 -8.00 -12.96 -4.73
C LEU A 159 -8.92 -14.11 -4.27
N TYR A 160 -8.87 -14.47 -3.00
CA TYR A 160 -9.75 -15.48 -2.42
C TYR A 160 -11.22 -15.09 -2.60
N GLN A 161 -11.61 -13.88 -2.21
CA GLN A 161 -12.97 -13.37 -2.39
C GLN A 161 -13.40 -13.41 -3.86
N PHE A 162 -12.50 -13.07 -4.79
CA PHE A 162 -12.81 -13.12 -6.22
C PHE A 162 -13.11 -14.55 -6.68
N VAL A 163 -12.35 -15.53 -6.22
CA VAL A 163 -12.58 -16.93 -6.62
C VAL A 163 -13.73 -17.60 -5.85
N GLN A 164 -14.25 -17.01 -4.75
CA GLN A 164 -15.46 -17.51 -4.07
C GLN A 164 -16.73 -17.10 -4.82
N ALA A 165 -17.72 -17.97 -4.80
CA ALA A 165 -19.01 -17.67 -5.41
C ALA A 165 -19.80 -16.60 -4.63
N ASP A 166 -19.70 -16.61 -3.31
CA ASP A 166 -20.36 -15.68 -2.39
C ASP A 166 -19.53 -14.45 -2.06
N ARG A 167 -18.33 -14.35 -2.61
CA ARG A 167 -17.40 -13.24 -2.35
C ARG A 167 -17.03 -13.06 -0.87
N SER A 168 -17.10 -14.11 -0.07
CA SER A 168 -16.72 -14.07 1.35
C SER A 168 -15.21 -13.95 1.54
N SER A 169 -14.79 -13.25 2.62
CA SER A 169 -13.41 -13.21 3.07
C SER A 169 -13.00 -14.50 3.77
N TYR A 170 -11.72 -14.84 3.72
CA TYR A 170 -11.18 -15.98 4.44
C TYR A 170 -10.89 -15.62 5.90
N MET A 171 -11.59 -16.27 6.84
CA MET A 171 -11.39 -16.12 8.30
C MET A 171 -11.17 -14.64 8.72
N PRO A 172 -12.13 -13.73 8.45
CA PRO A 172 -11.93 -12.30 8.66
C PRO A 172 -11.65 -11.94 10.12
N GLU A 173 -12.12 -12.73 11.08
CA GLU A 173 -11.92 -12.56 12.51
C GLU A 173 -10.47 -12.78 12.95
N THR A 174 -9.71 -13.67 12.27
CA THR A 174 -8.30 -13.92 12.58
C THR A 174 -7.40 -12.82 12.05
N PHE A 175 -7.81 -12.16 10.96
CA PHE A 175 -7.04 -11.06 10.36
C PHE A 175 -7.40 -9.68 10.90
N ALA A 176 -8.63 -9.48 11.39
CA ALA A 176 -9.11 -8.19 11.88
C ALA A 176 -8.17 -7.50 12.89
N PRO A 177 -7.53 -8.20 13.86
CA PRO A 177 -6.62 -7.58 14.82
C PRO A 177 -5.38 -6.95 14.17
N TYR A 178 -4.98 -7.40 12.98
CA TYR A 178 -3.74 -6.96 12.34
C TYR A 178 -3.93 -5.83 11.33
N LYS A 179 -5.16 -5.62 10.83
CA LYS A 179 -5.43 -4.64 9.76
C LYS A 179 -4.92 -3.22 10.05
N ASN A 180 -4.99 -2.79 11.31
CA ASN A 180 -4.62 -1.44 11.74
C ASN A 180 -3.41 -1.42 12.67
N ILE A 181 -2.80 -2.58 12.93
CA ILE A 181 -1.75 -2.70 13.95
C ILE A 181 -0.59 -1.72 13.75
N PHE A 182 -0.16 -1.52 12.51
CA PHE A 182 0.90 -0.57 12.18
C PHE A 182 0.50 0.86 12.54
N LYS A 183 -0.70 1.28 12.17
CA LYS A 183 -1.22 2.62 12.48
C LYS A 183 -1.37 2.85 13.98
N GLU A 184 -1.85 1.84 14.71
CA GLU A 184 -2.01 1.89 16.16
C GLU A 184 -0.65 2.01 16.88
N LYS A 185 0.33 1.19 16.46
CA LYS A 185 1.67 1.23 17.04
C LYS A 185 2.42 2.51 16.66
N MET A 186 2.19 3.06 15.47
CA MET A 186 2.73 4.35 15.05
C MET A 186 2.19 5.49 15.93
N ALA A 187 0.88 5.52 16.15
CA ALA A 187 0.23 6.54 16.99
C ALA A 187 0.63 6.46 18.47
N ALA A 188 1.08 5.30 18.95
CA ALA A 188 1.57 5.11 20.30
C ALA A 188 2.99 5.68 20.52
N VAL A 189 3.75 5.97 19.46
CA VAL A 189 5.05 6.61 19.56
C VAL A 189 4.88 8.12 19.66
N LEU A 190 5.08 8.66 20.86
CA LEU A 190 5.03 10.09 21.15
C LEU A 190 6.40 10.74 20.92
N VAL A 191 6.43 11.80 20.12
CA VAL A 191 7.65 12.52 19.77
C VAL A 191 7.63 13.91 20.39
N GLY A 192 8.54 14.15 21.31
CA GLY A 192 8.80 15.48 21.87
C GLY A 192 9.70 16.28 20.93
N VAL A 193 9.30 17.49 20.55
CA VAL A 193 10.04 18.36 19.63
C VAL A 193 10.47 19.61 20.36
N GLU A 194 11.78 19.86 20.39
CA GLU A 194 12.40 21.08 20.95
C GLU A 194 13.20 21.77 19.82
N VAL A 195 12.92 23.05 19.62
CA VAL A 195 13.64 23.86 18.64
C VAL A 195 14.11 25.13 19.29
N ASN A 196 15.43 25.35 19.26
CA ASN A 196 16.08 26.51 19.81
C ASN A 196 16.67 27.38 18.70
N GLY A 197 16.85 28.69 18.97
CA GLY A 197 17.53 29.62 18.05
C GLY A 197 16.61 30.45 17.17
N VAL A 198 17.08 30.79 15.97
CA VAL A 198 16.45 31.76 15.07
C VAL A 198 15.31 31.10 14.27
N GLU A 199 14.16 31.80 14.12
CA GLU A 199 12.99 31.35 13.35
C GLU A 199 12.48 29.96 13.81
N SER A 200 12.60 29.65 15.09
CA SER A 200 12.22 28.37 15.71
C SER A 200 10.78 27.96 15.41
N GLU A 201 9.82 28.90 15.42
CA GLU A 201 8.41 28.62 15.10
C GLU A 201 8.21 28.09 13.67
N THR A 202 8.95 28.67 12.71
CA THR A 202 8.94 28.18 11.32
C THR A 202 9.44 26.75 11.24
N MET A 203 10.54 26.45 11.95
CA MET A 203 11.15 25.11 12.00
C MET A 203 10.20 24.08 12.63
N VAL A 204 9.63 24.40 13.80
CA VAL A 204 8.65 23.54 14.51
C VAL A 204 7.52 23.12 13.58
N THR A 205 6.95 24.08 12.82
CA THR A 205 5.85 23.80 11.91
C THR A 205 6.20 22.72 10.87
N TYR A 206 7.36 22.80 10.22
CA TYR A 206 7.78 21.81 9.23
C TYR A 206 8.01 20.43 9.84
N VAL A 207 8.61 20.38 11.04
CA VAL A 207 8.91 19.13 11.73
C VAL A 207 7.62 18.44 12.20
N ILE A 208 6.72 19.17 12.85
CA ILE A 208 5.43 18.64 13.30
C ILE A 208 4.61 18.11 12.13
N ASP A 209 4.54 18.86 11.02
CA ASP A 209 3.81 18.43 9.82
C ASP A 209 4.39 17.12 9.26
N ALA A 210 5.71 16.99 9.24
CA ALA A 210 6.38 15.77 8.77
C ALA A 210 6.10 14.56 9.68
N LEU A 211 6.19 14.73 11.00
CA LEU A 211 5.90 13.68 11.98
C LEU A 211 4.43 13.24 11.94
N ASN A 212 3.50 14.21 11.84
CA ASN A 212 2.08 13.92 11.69
C ASN A 212 1.77 13.16 10.40
N LYS A 213 2.44 13.49 9.28
CA LYS A 213 2.31 12.75 8.02
C LYS A 213 2.82 11.30 8.12
N MET A 214 3.79 11.06 8.99
CA MET A 214 4.22 9.69 9.31
C MET A 214 3.20 8.94 10.19
N GLY A 215 2.26 9.65 10.83
CA GLY A 215 1.27 9.07 11.75
C GLY A 215 1.76 8.97 13.19
N LEU A 216 2.84 9.67 13.54
CA LEU A 216 3.38 9.75 14.91
C LEU A 216 2.60 10.77 15.75
N GLY A 217 2.48 10.53 17.04
CA GLY A 217 1.96 11.51 17.98
C GLY A 217 3.02 12.56 18.32
N VAL A 218 2.69 13.87 18.23
CA VAL A 218 3.61 14.94 18.64
C VAL A 218 3.14 15.52 19.96
N VAL A 219 4.08 15.63 20.91
CA VAL A 219 3.84 16.14 22.25
C VAL A 219 4.87 17.24 22.60
N ASP A 220 4.66 17.91 23.71
CA ASP A 220 5.63 18.88 24.23
C ASP A 220 6.97 18.19 24.56
N ALA A 221 8.09 18.90 24.33
CA ALA A 221 9.41 18.36 24.62
C ALA A 221 9.62 17.98 26.10
N SER A 222 8.86 18.58 27.01
CA SER A 222 8.88 18.29 28.45
C SER A 222 7.99 17.11 28.84
N ASP A 223 7.15 16.59 27.92
CA ASP A 223 6.23 15.50 28.21
C ASP A 223 6.99 14.25 28.68
N PRO A 224 6.66 13.69 29.86
CA PRO A 224 7.35 12.51 30.41
C PRO A 224 7.07 11.24 29.60
N ASP A 225 5.96 11.19 28.88
CA ASP A 225 5.55 10.02 28.10
C ASP A 225 6.14 10.01 26.68
N LYS A 226 6.97 11.02 26.34
CA LYS A 226 7.65 11.02 25.03
C LYS A 226 8.57 9.80 24.90
N VAL A 227 8.51 9.20 23.75
CA VAL A 227 9.30 8.01 23.38
C VAL A 227 10.52 8.40 22.56
N VAL A 228 10.36 9.40 21.69
CA VAL A 228 11.46 9.97 20.89
C VAL A 228 11.59 11.46 21.22
N SER A 229 12.83 11.94 21.31
CA SER A 229 13.15 13.36 21.43
C SER A 229 13.81 13.83 20.14
N VAL A 230 13.30 14.91 19.59
CA VAL A 230 13.87 15.65 18.45
C VAL A 230 14.35 17.00 18.96
N GLN A 231 15.66 17.21 18.96
CA GLN A 231 16.28 18.49 19.35
C GLN A 231 16.89 19.14 18.13
N ILE A 232 16.62 20.43 17.93
CA ILE A 232 17.04 21.20 16.78
C ILE A 232 17.57 22.54 17.25
N ASP A 233 18.82 22.83 16.95
CA ASP A 233 19.45 24.13 17.18
C ASP A 233 19.63 24.84 15.85
N THR A 234 18.99 26.01 15.70
CA THR A 234 19.00 26.79 14.47
C THR A 234 19.87 28.04 14.58
N GLU A 235 20.61 28.33 13.53
CA GLU A 235 21.46 29.53 13.49
C GLU A 235 21.50 30.18 12.10
N VAL A 236 21.87 31.44 12.07
CA VAL A 236 22.23 32.18 10.86
C VAL A 236 23.75 32.16 10.75
N ASP A 237 24.28 31.39 9.81
CA ASP A 237 25.74 31.22 9.65
C ASP A 237 26.40 32.46 9.07
N ASN A 238 25.77 33.06 8.02
CA ASN A 238 26.32 34.21 7.32
C ASN A 238 25.26 34.97 6.54
N TYR A 239 25.48 36.26 6.34
CA TYR A 239 24.68 37.07 5.43
C TYR A 239 25.55 38.09 4.70
N SER A 240 25.17 38.49 3.47
CA SER A 240 25.87 39.51 2.73
C SER A 240 25.56 40.90 3.32
N SER A 241 26.64 41.65 3.68
CA SER A 241 26.51 43.02 4.21
C SER A 241 26.06 44.04 3.16
N LYS A 242 26.20 43.69 1.86
CA LYS A 242 25.79 44.51 0.71
C LYS A 242 24.94 43.68 -0.24
N LYS A 243 24.08 44.34 -0.99
CA LYS A 243 23.32 43.67 -2.05
C LYS A 243 24.27 43.15 -3.15
N VAL A 244 24.09 41.86 -3.48
CA VAL A 244 24.72 41.20 -4.63
C VAL A 244 23.60 40.91 -5.62
N ASP A 245 23.70 41.44 -6.82
CA ASP A 245 22.63 41.37 -7.85
C ASP A 245 21.28 41.88 -7.36
N GLY A 246 21.29 42.93 -6.53
CA GLY A 246 20.08 43.50 -5.95
C GLY A 246 19.51 42.74 -4.73
N LEU A 247 20.14 41.64 -4.35
CA LEU A 247 19.66 40.75 -3.25
C LEU A 247 20.63 40.74 -2.07
N ILE A 248 20.10 40.61 -0.88
CA ILE A 248 20.81 40.26 0.35
C ILE A 248 20.71 38.75 0.53
N TRP A 249 21.85 38.09 0.50
CA TRP A 249 21.95 36.64 0.68
C TRP A 249 22.14 36.32 2.16
N CYS A 250 21.45 35.26 2.60
CA CYS A 250 21.57 34.70 3.93
C CYS A 250 21.76 33.18 3.84
N SER A 251 22.69 32.65 4.62
CA SER A 251 22.86 31.21 4.83
C SER A 251 22.47 30.88 6.27
N SER A 252 21.66 29.87 6.43
CA SER A 252 21.19 29.40 7.74
C SER A 252 21.38 27.90 7.83
N SER A 253 21.61 27.41 9.04
CA SER A 253 21.76 25.99 9.31
C SER A 253 20.95 25.53 10.52
N ALA A 254 20.79 24.21 10.65
CA ALA A 254 20.28 23.58 11.84
C ALA A 254 21.06 22.30 12.17
N ALA A 255 21.40 22.14 13.43
CA ALA A 255 21.93 20.91 14.00
C ALA A 255 20.75 20.11 14.58
N VAL A 256 20.59 18.87 14.14
CA VAL A 256 19.47 18.00 14.53
C VAL A 256 19.98 16.77 15.27
N SER A 257 19.37 16.45 16.41
CA SER A 257 19.62 15.25 17.20
C SER A 257 18.32 14.48 17.41
N LEU A 258 18.35 13.17 17.11
CA LEU A 258 17.25 12.24 17.36
C LEU A 258 17.65 11.24 18.43
N MET A 259 16.82 11.11 19.45
CA MET A 259 17.14 10.32 20.64
C MET A 259 15.96 9.43 21.05
N ASP A 260 16.26 8.20 21.42
CA ASP A 260 15.36 7.34 22.19
C ASP A 260 15.28 7.89 23.62
N ALA A 261 14.17 8.53 23.95
CA ALA A 261 14.03 9.24 25.22
C ALA A 261 13.91 8.27 26.42
N GLN A 262 13.45 7.04 26.18
CA GLN A 262 13.32 6.03 27.25
C GLN A 262 14.67 5.41 27.62
N ARG A 263 15.60 5.31 26.66
CA ARG A 263 16.92 4.70 26.84
C ARG A 263 18.04 5.73 26.97
N ASP A 264 17.73 7.01 26.77
CA ASP A 264 18.71 8.11 26.73
C ASP A 264 19.83 7.87 25.70
N VAL A 265 19.46 7.36 24.51
CA VAL A 265 20.40 7.01 23.45
C VAL A 265 20.14 7.82 22.20
N THR A 266 21.11 8.63 21.78
CA THR A 266 21.08 9.32 20.50
C THR A 266 21.32 8.31 19.37
N PHE A 267 20.36 8.13 18.47
CA PHE A 267 20.49 7.22 17.34
C PHE A 267 20.80 7.93 16.01
N SER A 268 20.66 9.26 15.97
CA SER A 268 21.03 10.03 14.78
C SER A 268 21.40 11.46 15.11
N ARG A 269 22.44 11.98 14.45
CA ARG A 269 22.80 13.39 14.43
C ARG A 269 23.13 13.81 13.02
N PHE A 270 22.72 15.02 12.62
CA PHE A 270 23.04 15.58 11.31
C PHE A 270 22.83 17.09 11.29
N ASN A 271 23.45 17.73 10.30
CA ASN A 271 23.26 19.14 10.03
C ASN A 271 22.57 19.32 8.66
N VAL A 272 21.78 20.37 8.56
CA VAL A 272 21.19 20.86 7.31
C VAL A 272 21.49 22.32 7.13
N GLN A 273 21.63 22.76 5.90
CA GLN A 273 21.95 24.14 5.56
C GLN A 273 21.21 24.55 4.28
N ASP A 274 20.75 25.80 4.26
CA ASP A 274 20.17 26.38 3.05
C ASP A 274 20.56 27.85 2.91
N ARG A 275 20.43 28.36 1.68
CA ARG A 275 20.77 29.73 1.35
C ARG A 275 19.66 30.37 0.53
N ALA A 276 19.26 31.58 0.93
CA ALA A 276 18.27 32.34 0.20
C ALA A 276 18.69 33.80 0.03
N GLY A 277 18.25 34.43 -1.06
CA GLY A 277 18.46 35.83 -1.34
C GLY A 277 17.13 36.54 -1.59
N THR A 278 16.95 37.69 -0.93
CA THR A 278 15.83 38.60 -1.17
C THR A 278 16.26 40.05 -1.10
N THR A 279 15.36 40.98 -1.35
CA THR A 279 15.67 42.44 -1.27
C THR A 279 15.83 42.95 0.16
N ARG A 280 15.44 42.15 1.19
CA ARG A 280 15.49 42.48 2.61
C ARG A 280 16.12 41.35 3.42
N LEU A 281 16.96 41.70 4.40
CA LEU A 281 17.68 40.71 5.22
C LEU A 281 16.70 39.76 5.95
N ASN A 282 15.71 40.28 6.64
CA ASN A 282 14.77 39.46 7.40
C ASN A 282 14.01 38.45 6.51
N ASP A 283 13.66 38.85 5.28
CA ASP A 283 13.02 37.94 4.34
C ASP A 283 14.00 36.85 3.84
N SER A 284 15.30 37.19 3.73
CA SER A 284 16.34 36.23 3.35
C SER A 284 16.58 35.21 4.47
N VAL A 285 16.64 35.67 5.72
CA VAL A 285 16.73 34.79 6.92
C VAL A 285 15.54 33.84 6.94
N ARG A 286 14.32 34.38 6.86
CA ARG A 286 13.12 33.55 6.89
C ARG A 286 13.08 32.52 5.76
N ARG A 287 13.45 32.90 4.52
CA ARG A 287 13.45 31.98 3.38
C ARG A 287 14.55 30.91 3.49
N SER A 288 15.76 31.27 3.92
CA SER A 288 16.81 30.28 4.14
C SER A 288 16.40 29.29 5.25
N MET A 289 15.79 29.79 6.33
CA MET A 289 15.32 28.94 7.42
C MET A 289 14.13 28.04 7.00
N GLN A 290 13.24 28.49 6.11
CA GLN A 290 12.21 27.66 5.49
C GLN A 290 12.83 26.51 4.67
N GLY A 291 13.92 26.76 3.94
CA GLY A 291 14.65 25.73 3.23
C GLY A 291 15.29 24.73 4.17
N VAL A 292 15.95 25.20 5.24
CA VAL A 292 16.51 24.38 6.32
C VAL A 292 15.41 23.53 6.95
N GLY A 293 14.24 24.12 7.26
CA GLY A 293 13.10 23.40 7.86
C GLY A 293 12.59 22.25 6.99
N ARG A 294 12.44 22.48 5.69
CA ARG A 294 12.04 21.39 4.77
C ARG A 294 13.08 20.26 4.70
N GLN A 295 14.37 20.60 4.65
CA GLN A 295 15.44 19.62 4.62
C GLN A 295 15.52 18.84 5.95
N ALA A 296 15.43 19.53 7.09
CA ALA A 296 15.42 18.91 8.41
C ALA A 296 14.26 17.94 8.55
N ALA A 297 13.04 18.38 8.22
CA ALA A 297 11.84 17.55 8.28
C ALA A 297 11.95 16.28 7.40
N ALA A 298 12.44 16.41 6.17
CA ALA A 298 12.66 15.26 5.29
C ALA A 298 13.70 14.29 5.83
N GLN A 299 14.82 14.80 6.37
CA GLN A 299 15.87 13.95 6.94
C GLN A 299 15.44 13.31 8.25
N ILE A 300 14.70 14.01 9.13
CA ILE A 300 14.13 13.44 10.36
C ILE A 300 13.26 12.24 9.99
N SER A 301 12.31 12.39 9.05
CA SER A 301 11.44 11.31 8.60
C SER A 301 12.23 10.11 8.10
N THR A 302 13.20 10.33 7.21
CA THR A 302 14.01 9.26 6.62
C THR A 302 14.85 8.53 7.68
N ARG A 303 15.48 9.26 8.59
CA ARG A 303 16.37 8.67 9.60
C ARG A 303 15.58 7.93 10.68
N LEU A 304 14.44 8.47 11.09
CA LEU A 304 13.54 7.81 12.05
C LEU A 304 12.97 6.51 11.43
N GLU A 305 12.52 6.57 10.19
CA GLU A 305 12.05 5.38 9.47
C GLU A 305 13.15 4.31 9.34
N ASN A 306 14.39 4.71 9.00
CA ASN A 306 15.52 3.80 8.95
C ASN A 306 15.82 3.18 10.31
N TYR A 307 15.80 3.96 11.40
CA TYR A 307 15.98 3.45 12.75
C TYR A 307 14.92 2.42 13.15
N LEU A 308 13.66 2.67 12.76
CA LEU A 308 12.53 1.78 13.03
C LEU A 308 12.57 0.49 12.19
N LYS A 309 13.15 0.54 10.99
CA LYS A 309 13.33 -0.63 10.11
C LYS A 309 14.58 -1.46 10.44
N THR A 310 15.53 -0.89 11.16
CA THR A 310 16.78 -1.59 11.50
C THR A 310 16.54 -2.66 12.58
N LYS A 311 17.16 -3.83 12.40
CA LYS A 311 17.02 -5.02 13.23
C LYS A 311 17.38 -4.80 14.69
#